data_0eb89f2f4f1239dfde4381efb0aa0933
#
_entry.id   0eb89f2f4f1239dfde4381efb0aa0933
#
_cell.length_a   1.000
_cell.length_b   1.000
_cell.length_c   1.000
_cell.angle_alpha   90.00
_cell.angle_beta   90.00
_cell.angle_gamma   90.00
#
_symmetry.space_group_name_H-M   'P 1'
#
loop_
_entity.id
_entity.type
_entity.pdbx_description
1 polymer ?
#
loop_
_entity_poly.entity_id
_entity_poly.type
_entity_poly.pdbx_seq_one_letter_code
_entity_poly.pdbx_strand_id
1 'polypeptide(L)' 'MNFNCVFPSCNYKHNDISEEEFIIHLRDVHHNEMLDISKKENIPIKIAEMMTVSNSKVFINS' A
#
# COMPACT_ATOMS: atom_id res chain seq x y z
N MET A 1 4.72 -11.41 5.99
CA MET A 1 4.29 -10.14 6.59
C MET A 1 2.79 -9.97 6.49
N ASN A 2 2.22 -9.22 7.39
CA ASN A 2 0.78 -8.99 7.42
C ASN A 2 0.48 -7.56 6.99
N PHE A 3 -0.52 -7.40 6.13
CA PHE A 3 -0.90 -6.09 5.60
C PHE A 3 -2.39 -5.86 5.68
N ASN A 4 -2.76 -4.67 6.14
CA ASN A 4 -4.12 -4.14 6.04
C ASN A 4 -4.05 -2.89 5.18
N CYS A 5 -4.76 -2.87 4.05
CA CYS A 5 -4.73 -1.71 3.16
C CYS A 5 -5.27 -0.47 3.88
N VAL A 6 -4.54 0.64 3.77
CA VAL A 6 -4.88 1.87 4.48
C VAL A 6 -6.04 2.64 3.85
N PHE A 7 -6.40 2.32 2.62
CA PHE A 7 -7.49 3.02 1.93
C PHE A 7 -8.83 2.59 2.48
N PRO A 8 -9.66 3.53 2.95
CA PRO A 8 -10.89 3.18 3.71
C PRO A 8 -11.89 2.32 2.96
N SER A 9 -11.98 2.47 1.65
CA SER A 9 -12.92 1.72 0.83
C SER A 9 -12.39 0.34 0.42
N CYS A 10 -11.16 0.01 0.82
CA CYS A 10 -10.51 -1.23 0.42
C CYS A 10 -10.53 -2.22 1.58
N ASN A 11 -11.02 -3.43 1.31
CA ASN A 11 -11.10 -4.49 2.32
C ASN A 11 -9.92 -5.46 2.24
N TYR A 12 -8.88 -5.09 1.52
CA TYR A 12 -7.71 -5.95 1.37
C TYR A 12 -7.00 -6.12 2.71
N LYS A 13 -6.97 -7.37 3.15
CA LYS A 13 -6.28 -7.74 4.38
C LYS A 13 -5.71 -9.14 4.18
N HIS A 14 -4.39 -9.24 4.17
CA HIS A 14 -3.73 -10.51 3.98
C HIS A 14 -2.60 -10.68 4.97
N ASN A 15 -2.51 -11.88 5.53
CA ASN A 15 -1.42 -12.27 6.41
C ASN A 15 -0.43 -13.11 5.62
N ASP A 16 0.82 -13.05 6.04
CA ASP A 16 1.86 -13.94 5.53
C ASP A 16 2.10 -13.79 4.02
N ILE A 17 2.12 -12.55 3.55
CA ILE A 17 2.45 -12.24 2.16
C ILE A 17 3.69 -11.36 2.11
N SER A 18 4.31 -11.28 0.93
CA SER A 18 5.49 -10.44 0.72
C SER A 18 5.09 -9.01 0.46
N GLU A 19 6.05 -8.09 0.64
CA GLU A 19 5.85 -6.69 0.28
C GLU A 19 5.55 -6.55 -1.20
N GLU A 20 6.18 -7.36 -2.05
CA GLU A 20 5.94 -7.33 -3.50
C GLU A 20 4.49 -7.62 -3.84
N GLU A 21 3.89 -8.60 -3.17
CA GLU A 21 2.48 -8.93 -3.40
C GLU A 21 1.58 -7.77 -3.02
N PHE A 22 1.88 -7.09 -1.92
CA PHE A 22 1.11 -5.93 -1.52
C PHE A 22 1.30 -4.76 -2.49
N ILE A 23 2.52 -4.56 -2.98
CA ILE A 23 2.79 -3.52 -3.99
C ILE A 23 2.00 -3.79 -5.27
N ILE A 24 1.91 -5.04 -5.69
CA ILE A 24 1.09 -5.42 -6.85
C ILE A 24 -0.37 -5.01 -6.62
N HIS A 25 -0.89 -5.26 -5.43
CA HIS A 25 -2.23 -4.81 -5.06
C HIS A 25 -2.38 -3.30 -5.21
N LEU A 26 -1.41 -2.53 -4.72
CA LEU A 26 -1.44 -1.07 -4.84
C LEU A 26 -1.44 -0.61 -6.30
N ARG A 27 -0.66 -1.27 -7.14
CA ARG A 27 -0.59 -0.93 -8.56
C ARG A 27 -1.85 -1.29 -9.33
N ASP A 28 -2.47 -2.41 -8.97
CA ASP A 28 -3.66 -2.89 -9.68
C ASP A 28 -4.92 -2.17 -9.24
N VAL A 29 -5.06 -1.90 -7.95
CA VAL A 29 -6.31 -1.38 -7.38
C VAL A 29 -6.21 0.12 -7.08
N HIS A 30 -5.06 0.57 -6.64
CA HIS A 30 -4.87 1.93 -6.14
C HIS A 30 -3.91 2.76 -7.00
N HIS A 31 -3.80 2.43 -8.28
CA HIS A 31 -2.88 3.14 -9.18
C HIS A 31 -3.14 4.64 -9.20
N ASN A 32 -4.42 5.04 -9.30
CA ASN A 32 -4.78 6.46 -9.34
C ASN A 32 -4.46 7.16 -8.03
N GLU A 33 -4.72 6.49 -6.90
CA GLU A 33 -4.39 7.05 -5.59
C GLU A 33 -2.87 7.22 -5.43
N MET A 34 -2.09 6.26 -5.93
CA MET A 34 -0.63 6.37 -5.88
C MET A 34 -0.14 7.55 -6.72
N LEU A 35 -0.73 7.75 -7.90
CA LEU A 35 -0.39 8.90 -8.74
C LEU A 35 -0.74 10.20 -8.06
N ASP A 36 -1.90 10.29 -7.42
CA ASP A 36 -2.32 11.47 -6.70
C ASP A 36 -1.36 11.80 -5.55
N ILE A 37 -0.97 10.81 -4.78
CA ILE A 37 -0.01 11.01 -3.69
C ILE A 37 1.33 11.48 -4.24
N SER A 38 1.79 10.86 -5.32
CA SER A 38 3.04 11.22 -5.96
C SER A 38 3.05 12.70 -6.36
N LYS A 39 1.96 13.16 -6.98
CA LYS A 39 1.85 14.55 -7.41
C LYS A 39 1.69 15.50 -6.24
N LYS A 40 0.83 15.15 -5.30
CA LYS A 40 0.51 15.98 -4.16
C LYS A 40 1.70 16.20 -3.25
N GLU A 41 2.47 15.15 -3.01
CA GLU A 41 3.64 15.20 -2.15
C GLU A 41 4.91 15.52 -2.91
N ASN A 42 4.83 15.61 -4.24
CA ASN A 42 5.98 15.88 -5.12
C ASN A 42 7.11 14.86 -4.89
N ILE A 43 6.75 13.59 -4.90
CA ILE A 43 7.67 12.47 -4.73
C ILE A 43 7.48 11.46 -5.86
N PRO A 44 8.50 10.64 -6.17
CA PRO A 44 8.32 9.56 -7.14
C PRO A 44 7.25 8.57 -6.68
N ILE A 45 6.53 7.99 -7.64
CA ILE A 45 5.49 7.01 -7.32
C ILE A 45 6.03 5.83 -6.50
N LYS A 46 7.26 5.44 -6.76
CA LYS A 46 7.90 4.36 -6.00
C LYS A 46 8.01 4.70 -4.52
N ILE A 47 8.31 5.95 -4.20
CA ILE A 47 8.37 6.40 -2.80
C ILE A 47 6.97 6.42 -2.20
N ALA A 48 5.97 6.85 -2.97
CA ALA A 48 4.58 6.81 -2.50
C ALA A 48 4.16 5.37 -2.17
N GLU A 49 4.54 4.42 -3.01
CA GLU A 49 4.27 3.00 -2.76
C GLU A 49 4.94 2.52 -1.47
N MET A 50 6.20 2.87 -1.28
CA MET A 50 6.96 2.48 -0.09
C MET A 50 6.34 3.04 1.20
N MET A 51 5.91 4.29 1.17
CA MET A 51 5.24 4.93 2.30
C MET A 51 3.93 4.22 2.62
N THR A 52 3.16 3.87 1.59
CA THR A 52 1.89 3.17 1.77
C THR A 52 2.11 1.76 2.32
N VAL A 53 3.12 1.06 1.83
CA VAL A 53 3.50 -0.25 2.35
C VAL A 53 3.81 -0.15 3.84
N SER A 54 4.63 0.83 4.22
CA SER A 54 5.00 1.02 5.63
C SER A 54 3.78 1.30 6.50
N ASN A 55 2.86 2.13 6.02
CA ASN A 55 1.65 2.48 6.77
C ASN A 55 0.65 1.34 6.86
N SER A 56 0.69 0.40 5.91
CA SER A 56 -0.24 -0.73 5.86
C SER A 56 0.28 -1.96 6.59
N LYS A 57 1.55 -1.95 6.99
CA LYS A 57 2.18 -3.10 7.62
C LYS A 57 1.63 -3.31 9.03
N VAL A 58 1.27 -4.55 9.33
CA VAL A 58 0.77 -4.96 10.65
C VAL A 58 1.84 -5.81 11.31
N PHE A 59 2.29 -5.39 12.48
CA PHE A 59 3.39 -6.06 13.18
C PHE A 59 2.93 -7.11 14.18
N ILE A 60 1.65 -7.15 14.49
CA ILE A 60 1.09 -8.16 15.38
C ILE A 60 -0.01 -8.91 14.67
N ASN A 61 -0.16 -10.17 15.01
CA ASN A 61 -1.26 -10.98 14.48
C ASN A 61 -2.56 -10.54 15.16
N SER A 62 -3.44 -10.08 14.36
CA SER A 62 -4.75 -9.64 14.83
C SER A 62 -5.84 -10.43 14.16
#